data_50941cc9ea8ad68f90fddddba8d2b602
#
_entry.id   50941cc9ea8ad68f90fddddba8d2b602
#
_cell.length_a   1.000
_cell.length_b   1.000
_cell.length_c   1.000
_cell.angle_alpha   90.00
_cell.angle_beta   90.00
_cell.angle_gamma   90.00
#
_symmetry.space_group_name_H-M   'P 1'
#
loop_
_entity.id
_entity.type
_entity.pdbx_description
1 polymer ?
#
loop_
_entity_poly.entity_id
_entity_poly.type
_entity_poly.pdbx_seq_one_letter_code
_entity_poly.pdbx_strand_id
1 'polypeptide(L)'
;MRKKTLSAFLGLVLGASTILGSIGANPVPVSAGTDGITDSECTTTGTAEPASDEVVPDANQYKYQKDELAAFCHFGPNTFNEIEWGEHYGNKAPNEIFTLKDNFDADTLVSTLKNAGFKKIIVTAKHHDGFCIWPSAYTDYDAEAAGYKGDILEEISTACTNYNMDMGLYLSPWDIHEPSYGYYDANGKPTSKENDVLDYNEYYNNQLEEILGNPKYGNNGHFVEVWMDGAKG
;
A
#
# COMPACT_ATOMS: atom_id res chain seq x y z
N MET A 1 11.69 -9.89 39.16
CA MET A 1 11.76 -9.95 37.72
C MET A 1 10.52 -9.19 37.16
N ARG A 2 10.69 -7.95 36.69
CA ARG A 2 9.60 -7.16 36.19
C ARG A 2 9.51 -7.39 34.65
N LYS A 3 8.39 -7.93 34.21
CA LYS A 3 8.08 -8.02 32.78
C LYS A 3 7.86 -6.61 32.23
N LYS A 4 8.70 -6.18 31.31
CA LYS A 4 8.47 -4.97 30.53
C LYS A 4 7.62 -5.37 29.32
N THR A 5 6.35 -4.98 29.31
CA THR A 5 5.51 -5.00 28.13
C THR A 5 6.00 -3.88 27.22
N LEU A 6 6.54 -4.26 26.07
CA LEU A 6 6.89 -3.32 25.00
C LEU A 6 5.61 -3.02 24.23
N SER A 7 5.03 -1.84 24.47
CA SER A 7 3.92 -1.31 23.69
C SER A 7 4.53 -0.69 22.44
N ALA A 8 4.30 -1.27 21.28
CA ALA A 8 4.68 -0.67 20.01
C ALA A 8 3.75 0.52 19.74
N PHE A 9 4.25 1.73 19.95
CA PHE A 9 3.57 2.95 19.53
C PHE A 9 3.77 3.15 18.04
N LEU A 10 2.68 3.06 17.29
CA LEU A 10 2.61 3.55 15.93
C LEU A 10 2.65 5.09 16.00
N GLY A 11 3.81 5.68 15.73
CA GLY A 11 3.97 7.13 15.73
C GLY A 11 3.36 7.75 14.48
N LEU A 12 2.12 8.21 14.57
CA LEU A 12 1.52 9.09 13.58
C LEU A 12 2.17 10.48 13.75
N VAL A 13 3.09 10.87 12.89
CA VAL A 13 3.64 12.22 12.87
C VAL A 13 2.63 13.15 12.20
N LEU A 14 1.75 13.74 13.00
CA LEU A 14 1.00 14.93 12.62
C LEU A 14 1.91 16.14 12.79
N GLY A 15 2.50 16.61 11.70
CA GLY A 15 3.24 17.87 11.66
C GLY A 15 2.28 19.05 11.83
N ALA A 16 2.08 19.52 13.06
CA ALA A 16 1.44 20.78 13.33
C ALA A 16 2.48 21.91 13.26
N SER A 17 2.55 22.62 12.15
CA SER A 17 3.28 23.89 12.07
C SER A 17 2.49 24.97 12.81
N THR A 18 2.93 25.30 14.01
CA THR A 18 2.45 26.50 14.71
C THR A 18 3.19 27.73 14.18
N ILE A 19 2.51 28.51 13.35
CA ILE A 19 2.92 29.88 13.07
C ILE A 19 2.30 30.77 14.14
N LEU A 20 3.10 31.26 15.09
CA LEU A 20 2.74 32.37 15.95
C LEU A 20 2.85 33.67 15.14
N GLY A 21 1.73 34.19 14.71
CA GLY A 21 1.59 35.56 14.22
C GLY A 21 0.44 36.23 14.96
N SER A 22 0.76 37.05 15.92
CA SER A 22 -0.20 37.90 16.63
C SER A 22 -0.60 39.09 15.77
N ILE A 23 -1.79 39.02 15.17
CA ILE A 23 -2.53 40.21 14.73
C ILE A 23 -3.99 39.96 15.09
N GLY A 24 -4.55 40.83 15.94
CA GLY A 24 -5.94 40.75 16.35
C GLY A 24 -6.90 40.96 15.19
N ALA A 25 -7.57 39.87 14.84
CA ALA A 25 -8.80 39.88 14.09
C ALA A 25 -9.73 38.90 14.80
N ASN A 26 -10.93 39.34 15.12
CA ASN A 26 -11.97 38.50 15.66
C ASN A 26 -12.13 37.27 14.77
N PRO A 27 -12.20 36.04 15.34
CA PRO A 27 -12.50 34.87 14.55
C PRO A 27 -13.92 35.04 14.00
N VAL A 28 -14.03 35.21 12.71
CA VAL A 28 -15.29 34.98 12.02
C VAL A 28 -15.60 33.49 12.25
N PRO A 29 -16.74 33.12 12.82
CA PRO A 29 -17.10 31.73 12.93
C PRO A 29 -17.22 31.20 11.49
N VAL A 30 -16.29 30.38 11.08
CA VAL A 30 -16.49 29.51 9.94
C VAL A 30 -17.53 28.51 10.42
N SER A 31 -18.77 28.79 10.12
CA SER A 31 -19.81 27.77 10.15
C SER A 31 -19.34 26.71 9.18
N ALA A 32 -18.97 25.56 9.69
CA ALA A 32 -18.92 24.39 8.88
C ALA A 32 -20.36 24.12 8.45
N GLY A 33 -20.74 24.75 7.35
CA GLY A 33 -21.98 24.43 6.68
C GLY A 33 -21.92 22.96 6.34
N THR A 34 -22.77 22.19 6.99
CA THR A 34 -23.13 20.85 6.58
C THR A 34 -24.05 20.92 5.35
N ASP A 35 -23.81 21.89 4.52
CA ASP A 35 -24.46 22.01 3.23
C ASP A 35 -23.74 21.06 2.27
N GLY A 36 -24.03 19.77 2.47
CA GLY A 36 -23.81 18.82 1.43
C GLY A 36 -24.57 19.32 0.21
N ILE A 37 -23.84 19.80 -0.80
CA ILE A 37 -24.40 20.00 -2.12
C ILE A 37 -24.95 18.63 -2.52
N THR A 38 -26.25 18.46 -2.38
CA THR A 38 -26.91 17.28 -2.93
C THR A 38 -26.95 17.50 -4.44
N ASP A 39 -26.72 16.44 -5.23
CA ASP A 39 -26.77 16.49 -6.70
C ASP A 39 -28.10 17.09 -7.26
N SER A 40 -29.08 17.31 -6.39
CA SER A 40 -30.36 17.97 -6.72
C SER A 40 -30.33 19.51 -6.69
N GLU A 41 -29.27 20.13 -6.15
CA GLU A 41 -29.20 21.60 -6.07
C GLU A 41 -28.49 22.25 -7.27
N CYS A 42 -27.85 21.44 -8.14
CA CYS A 42 -27.35 21.90 -9.43
C CYS A 42 -28.44 21.77 -10.53
N THR A 43 -29.65 22.20 -10.23
CA THR A 43 -30.66 22.37 -11.27
C THR A 43 -30.42 23.71 -11.95
N THR A 44 -29.53 23.74 -12.90
CA THR A 44 -29.52 24.78 -13.92
C THR A 44 -30.83 24.67 -14.70
N THR A 45 -31.66 25.68 -14.59
CA THR A 45 -32.88 25.78 -15.32
C THR A 45 -32.62 25.70 -16.84
N GLY A 46 -32.82 24.51 -17.43
CA GLY A 46 -33.38 24.43 -18.75
C GLY A 46 -32.48 24.30 -19.96
N THR A 47 -31.17 24.19 -19.84
CA THR A 47 -30.34 23.76 -20.99
C THR A 47 -29.62 22.47 -20.61
N ALA A 48 -29.88 21.39 -21.32
CA ALA A 48 -29.09 20.18 -21.20
C ALA A 48 -27.62 20.55 -21.37
N GLU A 49 -26.79 20.12 -20.42
CA GLU A 49 -25.35 20.28 -20.54
C GLU A 49 -24.91 19.68 -21.87
N PRO A 50 -24.13 20.40 -22.70
CA PRO A 50 -23.67 19.85 -23.96
C PRO A 50 -22.95 18.55 -23.71
N ALA A 51 -23.18 17.54 -24.56
CA ALA A 51 -22.45 16.27 -24.44
C ALA A 51 -20.94 16.56 -24.43
N SER A 52 -20.24 16.02 -23.44
CA SER A 52 -18.78 16.15 -23.39
C SER A 52 -18.21 15.50 -24.66
N ASP A 53 -17.48 16.24 -25.44
CA ASP A 53 -16.69 15.77 -26.57
C ASP A 53 -15.28 15.34 -26.13
N GLU A 54 -14.98 15.45 -24.83
CA GLU A 54 -13.75 15.01 -24.21
C GLU A 54 -13.90 13.62 -23.58
N VAL A 55 -12.75 12.94 -23.38
CA VAL A 55 -12.71 11.67 -22.67
C VAL A 55 -13.10 11.90 -21.21
N VAL A 56 -14.15 11.25 -20.76
CA VAL A 56 -14.61 11.32 -19.38
C VAL A 56 -14.17 10.09 -18.60
N PRO A 57 -13.93 10.20 -17.28
CA PRO A 57 -13.58 9.05 -16.46
C PRO A 57 -14.71 8.02 -16.46
N ASP A 58 -14.33 6.74 -16.44
CA ASP A 58 -15.29 5.67 -16.19
C ASP A 58 -15.76 5.67 -14.71
N ALA A 59 -16.72 4.81 -14.39
CA ALA A 59 -17.29 4.77 -13.04
C ALA A 59 -16.26 4.46 -11.95
N ASN A 60 -15.24 3.64 -12.23
CA ASN A 60 -14.20 3.29 -11.27
C ASN A 60 -13.22 4.44 -11.08
N GLN A 61 -12.82 5.09 -12.17
CA GLN A 61 -11.97 6.29 -12.15
C GLN A 61 -12.67 7.43 -11.40
N TYR A 62 -13.96 7.61 -11.63
CA TYR A 62 -14.75 8.62 -10.92
C TYR A 62 -14.88 8.31 -9.44
N LYS A 63 -15.15 7.03 -9.07
CA LYS A 63 -15.15 6.59 -7.68
C LYS A 63 -13.80 6.85 -7.03
N TYR A 64 -12.70 6.51 -7.70
CA TYR A 64 -11.34 6.74 -7.22
C TYR A 64 -11.10 8.23 -6.88
N GLN A 65 -11.53 9.13 -7.75
CA GLN A 65 -11.41 10.58 -7.53
C GLN A 65 -12.25 11.06 -6.33
N LYS A 66 -13.44 10.47 -6.13
CA LYS A 66 -14.34 10.83 -5.01
C LYS A 66 -13.89 10.26 -3.66
N ASP A 67 -13.06 9.24 -3.64
CA ASP A 67 -12.59 8.63 -2.40
C ASP A 67 -11.65 9.56 -1.60
N GLU A 68 -10.94 10.47 -2.26
CA GLU A 68 -10.06 11.53 -1.73
C GLU A 68 -9.04 11.08 -0.67
N LEU A 69 -9.51 10.49 0.45
CA LEU A 69 -8.68 10.15 1.58
C LEU A 69 -8.28 8.67 1.56
N ALA A 70 -7.01 8.41 1.19
CA ALA A 70 -6.40 7.09 1.18
C ALA A 70 -5.25 7.02 2.19
N ALA A 71 -5.11 5.89 2.87
CA ALA A 71 -3.97 5.60 3.73
C ALA A 71 -2.97 4.74 2.94
N PHE A 72 -1.69 5.13 2.97
CA PHE A 72 -0.60 4.30 2.47
C PHE A 72 0.06 3.59 3.64
N CYS A 73 0.06 2.26 3.65
CA CYS A 73 0.66 1.44 4.70
C CYS A 73 1.97 0.84 4.19
N HIS A 74 3.08 1.54 4.45
CA HIS A 74 4.42 1.03 4.21
C HIS A 74 4.87 0.21 5.43
N PHE A 75 4.65 -1.09 5.37
CA PHE A 75 5.04 -2.03 6.42
C PHE A 75 5.89 -3.15 5.83
N GLY A 76 7.05 -3.40 6.43
CA GLY A 76 7.99 -4.40 5.97
C GLY A 76 9.29 -4.35 6.76
N PRO A 77 10.40 -4.93 6.26
CA PRO A 77 11.69 -4.94 6.95
C PRO A 77 12.17 -3.55 7.35
N ASN A 78 11.92 -2.55 6.53
CA ASN A 78 12.37 -1.17 6.74
C ASN A 78 11.78 -0.56 8.01
N THR A 79 10.58 -0.99 8.42
CA THR A 79 9.94 -0.60 9.68
C THR A 79 10.78 -0.95 10.91
N PHE A 80 11.55 -2.05 10.85
CA PHE A 80 12.36 -2.55 11.97
C PHE A 80 13.81 -2.07 11.93
N ASN A 81 14.26 -1.54 10.79
CA ASN A 81 15.65 -1.18 10.57
C ASN A 81 15.85 0.34 10.41
N GLU A 82 14.79 1.15 10.52
CA GLU A 82 14.81 2.61 10.45
C GLU A 82 15.45 3.14 9.16
N ILE A 83 15.18 2.48 8.03
CA ILE A 83 15.65 2.86 6.70
C ILE A 83 14.49 3.00 5.73
N GLU A 84 14.69 3.77 4.66
CA GLU A 84 13.66 3.98 3.63
C GLU A 84 13.64 2.82 2.63
N TRP A 85 14.81 2.45 2.13
CA TRP A 85 14.98 1.38 1.14
C TRP A 85 15.94 0.32 1.65
N GLY A 86 15.72 -0.93 1.26
CA GLY A 86 16.48 -2.08 1.71
C GLY A 86 17.78 -2.37 0.95
N GLU A 87 18.36 -1.39 0.24
CA GLU A 87 19.55 -1.59 -0.59
C GLU A 87 20.80 -2.04 0.19
N HIS A 88 20.78 -1.92 1.50
CA HIS A 88 21.87 -2.33 2.37
C HIS A 88 21.71 -3.73 2.98
N TYR A 89 20.59 -4.39 2.71
CA TYR A 89 20.35 -5.74 3.27
C TYR A 89 21.30 -6.78 2.69
N GLY A 90 21.64 -6.67 1.40
CA GLY A 90 22.52 -7.63 0.75
C GLY A 90 21.99 -9.06 0.84
N ASN A 91 22.82 -9.97 1.36
CA ASN A 91 22.46 -11.38 1.53
C ASN A 91 21.94 -11.71 2.94
N LYS A 92 21.43 -10.74 3.70
CA LYS A 92 20.85 -11.02 5.01
C LYS A 92 19.64 -11.93 4.89
N ALA A 93 19.54 -12.89 5.81
CA ALA A 93 18.38 -13.77 5.86
C ALA A 93 17.11 -13.00 6.30
N PRO A 94 15.91 -13.41 5.87
CA PRO A 94 14.66 -12.77 6.22
C PRO A 94 14.48 -12.48 7.72
N ASN A 95 14.87 -13.42 8.58
CA ASN A 95 14.76 -13.31 10.03
C ASN A 95 15.76 -12.34 10.69
N GLU A 96 16.75 -11.85 9.95
CA GLU A 96 17.69 -10.84 10.42
C GLU A 96 17.17 -9.41 10.18
N ILE A 97 16.27 -9.24 9.22
CA ILE A 97 15.73 -7.94 8.81
C ILE A 97 14.27 -7.74 9.22
N PHE A 98 13.50 -8.82 9.36
CA PHE A 98 12.10 -8.80 9.75
C PHE A 98 11.91 -9.54 11.07
N THR A 99 11.58 -8.82 12.13
CA THR A 99 11.61 -9.34 13.51
C THR A 99 10.24 -9.67 14.09
N LEU A 100 9.15 -9.33 13.39
CA LEU A 100 7.80 -9.71 13.79
C LEU A 100 7.63 -11.23 13.64
N LYS A 101 7.11 -11.89 14.69
CA LYS A 101 6.91 -13.34 14.68
C LYS A 101 5.44 -13.76 14.77
N ASP A 102 4.63 -12.90 15.33
CA ASP A 102 3.18 -13.06 15.49
C ASP A 102 2.54 -11.73 15.87
N ASN A 103 1.20 -11.72 15.96
CA ASN A 103 0.41 -10.59 16.48
C ASN A 103 0.53 -9.28 15.66
N PHE A 104 0.43 -9.35 14.36
CA PHE A 104 0.13 -8.17 13.58
C PHE A 104 -1.34 -7.79 13.79
N ASP A 105 -1.58 -6.64 14.41
CA ASP A 105 -2.95 -6.20 14.74
C ASP A 105 -3.58 -5.46 13.55
N ALA A 106 -3.96 -6.23 12.54
CA ALA A 106 -4.63 -5.72 11.34
C ALA A 106 -6.00 -5.11 11.67
N ASP A 107 -6.71 -5.67 12.65
CA ASP A 107 -8.03 -5.20 13.05
C ASP A 107 -7.97 -3.78 13.61
N THR A 108 -7.06 -3.53 14.56
CA THR A 108 -6.84 -2.17 15.09
C THR A 108 -6.36 -1.20 14.02
N LEU A 109 -5.48 -1.62 13.10
CA LEU A 109 -5.00 -0.79 12.01
C LEU A 109 -6.17 -0.31 11.14
N VAL A 110 -6.92 -1.25 10.58
CA VAL A 110 -7.98 -0.95 9.62
C VAL A 110 -9.16 -0.22 10.28
N SER A 111 -9.58 -0.65 11.49
CA SER A 111 -10.66 0.02 12.22
C SER A 111 -10.30 1.47 12.58
N THR A 112 -9.07 1.73 12.97
CA THR A 112 -8.60 3.09 13.28
C THR A 112 -8.66 3.99 12.04
N LEU A 113 -8.17 3.53 10.90
CA LEU A 113 -8.22 4.26 9.63
C LEU A 113 -9.67 4.51 9.20
N LYS A 114 -10.52 3.48 9.28
CA LYS A 114 -11.96 3.61 8.96
C LYS A 114 -12.64 4.65 9.83
N ASN A 115 -12.41 4.62 11.14
CA ASN A 115 -12.97 5.58 12.09
C ASN A 115 -12.45 7.00 11.86
N ALA A 116 -11.23 7.15 11.35
CA ALA A 116 -10.65 8.43 10.96
C ALA A 116 -11.18 8.97 9.62
N GLY A 117 -12.03 8.22 8.91
CA GLY A 117 -12.68 8.64 7.68
C GLY A 117 -11.97 8.23 6.39
N PHE A 118 -10.87 7.45 6.49
CA PHE A 118 -10.21 6.91 5.28
C PHE A 118 -11.16 5.98 4.52
N LYS A 119 -11.08 6.05 3.19
CA LYS A 119 -11.92 5.26 2.29
C LYS A 119 -11.24 3.98 1.87
N LYS A 120 -9.92 4.01 1.78
CA LYS A 120 -9.09 2.87 1.37
C LYS A 120 -7.74 2.84 2.07
N ILE A 121 -7.14 1.66 2.11
CA ILE A 121 -5.76 1.42 2.52
C ILE A 121 -4.99 0.80 1.36
N ILE A 122 -3.82 1.37 1.04
CA ILE A 122 -2.89 0.82 0.04
C ILE A 122 -1.77 0.13 0.82
N VAL A 123 -1.61 -1.17 0.61
CA VAL A 123 -0.67 -2.00 1.38
C VAL A 123 0.54 -2.35 0.55
N THR A 124 1.71 -2.09 1.08
CA THR A 124 2.99 -2.50 0.48
C THR A 124 3.20 -3.99 0.68
N ALA A 125 2.72 -4.81 -0.26
CA ALA A 125 2.93 -6.25 -0.20
C ALA A 125 4.40 -6.62 -0.44
N LYS A 126 5.06 -5.94 -1.40
CA LYS A 126 6.49 -6.02 -1.66
C LYS A 126 7.04 -4.63 -2.01
N HIS A 127 8.05 -4.16 -1.29
CA HIS A 127 8.78 -2.94 -1.61
C HIS A 127 10.01 -3.25 -2.49
N HIS A 128 10.83 -2.25 -2.80
CA HIS A 128 12.03 -2.37 -3.65
C HIS A 128 13.08 -3.35 -3.11
N ASP A 129 13.05 -3.65 -1.81
CA ASP A 129 13.92 -4.65 -1.18
C ASP A 129 13.59 -6.10 -1.56
N GLY A 130 12.47 -6.33 -2.24
CA GLY A 130 12.03 -7.65 -2.66
C GLY A 130 11.35 -8.49 -1.57
N PHE A 131 11.25 -7.97 -0.34
CA PHE A 131 10.65 -8.72 0.77
C PHE A 131 9.12 -8.75 0.67
N CYS A 132 8.56 -9.96 0.73
CA CYS A 132 7.12 -10.21 0.65
C CYS A 132 6.49 -10.32 2.04
N ILE A 133 5.42 -9.57 2.33
CA ILE A 133 4.70 -9.69 3.61
C ILE A 133 3.68 -10.84 3.62
N TRP A 134 3.54 -11.57 2.52
CA TRP A 134 2.74 -12.80 2.37
C TRP A 134 3.65 -13.98 2.07
N PRO A 135 3.25 -15.23 2.37
CA PRO A 135 4.01 -16.42 1.99
C PRO A 135 3.91 -16.64 0.49
N SER A 136 4.91 -16.15 -0.26
CA SER A 136 4.95 -16.28 -1.72
C SER A 136 5.47 -17.65 -2.14
N ALA A 137 4.81 -18.27 -3.13
CA ALA A 137 5.30 -19.52 -3.71
C ALA A 137 6.54 -19.33 -4.61
N TYR A 138 6.95 -18.09 -4.85
CA TYR A 138 8.00 -17.76 -5.83
C TYR A 138 9.31 -17.28 -5.20
N THR A 139 9.32 -17.07 -3.88
CA THR A 139 10.53 -16.65 -3.16
C THR A 139 10.45 -17.06 -1.69
N ASP A 140 11.60 -17.38 -1.10
CA ASP A 140 11.76 -17.57 0.35
C ASP A 140 12.17 -16.25 1.05
N TYR A 141 12.09 -15.12 0.38
CA TYR A 141 12.42 -13.81 0.95
C TYR A 141 11.13 -13.11 1.43
N ASP A 142 10.53 -13.70 2.46
CA ASP A 142 9.20 -13.34 2.94
C ASP A 142 9.05 -13.42 4.46
N ALA A 143 7.85 -13.04 4.93
CA ALA A 143 7.51 -13.03 6.35
C ALA A 143 7.45 -14.45 6.95
N GLU A 144 7.05 -15.47 6.18
CA GLU A 144 7.04 -16.86 6.65
C GLU A 144 8.45 -17.37 6.88
N ALA A 145 9.37 -17.17 5.93
CA ALA A 145 10.79 -17.51 6.08
C ALA A 145 11.45 -16.70 7.20
N ALA A 146 11.00 -15.49 7.47
CA ALA A 146 11.40 -14.72 8.65
C ALA A 146 10.89 -15.33 9.96
N GLY A 147 9.94 -16.26 9.90
CA GLY A 147 9.33 -16.95 11.04
C GLY A 147 8.04 -16.33 11.56
N TYR A 148 7.37 -15.50 10.75
CA TYR A 148 6.01 -15.05 11.01
C TYR A 148 5.04 -16.22 10.82
N LYS A 149 4.08 -16.38 11.75
CA LYS A 149 3.20 -17.55 11.79
C LYS A 149 1.87 -17.37 11.07
N GLY A 150 1.70 -16.28 10.37
CA GLY A 150 0.49 -15.93 9.66
C GLY A 150 0.78 -15.44 8.24
N ASP A 151 -0.18 -14.77 7.68
CA ASP A 151 -0.10 -14.08 6.41
C ASP A 151 -0.60 -12.63 6.63
N ILE A 152 0.33 -11.70 6.71
CA ILE A 152 0.02 -10.30 7.05
C ILE A 152 -0.91 -9.68 5.99
N LEU A 153 -0.73 -10.02 4.72
CA LEU A 153 -1.59 -9.53 3.65
C LEU A 153 -3.02 -10.08 3.77
N GLU A 154 -3.18 -11.35 4.15
CA GLU A 154 -4.49 -11.95 4.41
C GLU A 154 -5.14 -11.36 5.67
N GLU A 155 -4.37 -11.10 6.73
CA GLU A 155 -4.87 -10.49 7.96
C GLU A 155 -5.42 -9.08 7.70
N ILE A 156 -4.69 -8.25 6.92
CA ILE A 156 -5.17 -6.93 6.50
C ILE A 156 -6.40 -7.06 5.59
N SER A 157 -6.40 -8.00 4.66
CA SER A 157 -7.52 -8.25 3.74
C SER A 157 -8.79 -8.64 4.49
N THR A 158 -8.65 -9.51 5.50
CA THR A 158 -9.75 -9.91 6.38
C THR A 158 -10.30 -8.72 7.17
N ALA A 159 -9.42 -7.89 7.73
CA ALA A 159 -9.85 -6.68 8.41
C ALA A 159 -10.54 -5.68 7.46
N CYS A 160 -10.02 -5.50 6.24
CA CYS A 160 -10.67 -4.67 5.22
C CYS A 160 -12.08 -5.16 4.90
N THR A 161 -12.27 -6.47 4.79
CA THR A 161 -13.58 -7.07 4.58
C THR A 161 -14.53 -6.81 5.76
N ASN A 162 -14.06 -7.03 6.99
CA ASN A 162 -14.85 -6.84 8.21
C ASN A 162 -15.33 -5.40 8.39
N TYR A 163 -14.48 -4.41 8.03
CA TYR A 163 -14.80 -2.98 8.16
C TYR A 163 -15.31 -2.34 6.86
N ASN A 164 -15.50 -3.13 5.81
CA ASN A 164 -15.86 -2.63 4.47
C ASN A 164 -14.96 -1.44 4.06
N MET A 165 -13.65 -1.67 4.09
CA MET A 165 -12.61 -0.74 3.70
C MET A 165 -12.03 -1.15 2.36
N ASP A 166 -12.02 -0.26 1.38
CA ASP A 166 -11.40 -0.56 0.09
C ASP A 166 -9.89 -0.82 0.28
N MET A 167 -9.33 -1.72 -0.51
CA MET A 167 -7.92 -2.10 -0.43
C MET A 167 -7.22 -1.90 -1.77
N GLY A 168 -6.08 -1.23 -1.74
CA GLY A 168 -5.13 -1.15 -2.85
C GLY A 168 -3.92 -2.03 -2.59
N LEU A 169 -3.32 -2.53 -3.65
CA LEU A 169 -2.09 -3.31 -3.64
C LEU A 169 -0.92 -2.45 -4.12
N TYR A 170 0.15 -2.37 -3.33
CA TYR A 170 1.44 -1.91 -3.81
C TYR A 170 2.36 -3.12 -3.97
N LEU A 171 2.80 -3.37 -5.19
CA LEU A 171 3.76 -4.41 -5.52
C LEU A 171 4.84 -3.80 -6.41
N SER A 172 6.04 -3.61 -5.86
CA SER A 172 7.14 -3.00 -6.61
C SER A 172 7.62 -3.90 -7.74
N PRO A 173 7.65 -3.41 -8.99
CA PRO A 173 8.36 -4.10 -10.06
C PRO A 173 9.88 -3.94 -9.97
N TRP A 174 10.37 -2.96 -9.23
CA TRP A 174 11.80 -2.88 -8.90
C TRP A 174 12.08 -3.82 -7.72
N ASP A 175 13.07 -4.70 -7.90
CA ASP A 175 13.43 -5.71 -6.93
C ASP A 175 14.95 -5.80 -6.81
N ILE A 176 15.49 -5.38 -5.67
CA ILE A 176 16.92 -5.34 -5.42
C ILE A 176 17.45 -6.74 -5.03
N HIS A 177 16.56 -7.58 -4.51
CA HIS A 177 16.93 -8.91 -4.01
C HIS A 177 16.90 -9.99 -5.08
N GLU A 178 15.89 -9.93 -5.98
CA GLU A 178 15.66 -10.98 -6.97
C GLU A 178 16.78 -10.99 -8.03
N PRO A 179 17.53 -12.08 -8.17
CA PRO A 179 18.68 -12.16 -9.10
C PRO A 179 18.31 -11.97 -10.57
N SER A 180 17.08 -12.26 -10.97
CA SER A 180 16.61 -12.06 -12.35
C SER A 180 16.27 -10.61 -12.67
N TYR A 181 16.23 -9.71 -11.67
CA TYR A 181 15.96 -8.29 -11.91
C TYR A 181 17.11 -7.62 -12.68
N GLY A 182 16.83 -7.17 -13.88
CA GLY A 182 17.82 -6.64 -14.83
C GLY A 182 17.96 -7.56 -16.04
N TYR A 183 19.12 -7.52 -16.70
CA TYR A 183 19.41 -8.37 -17.86
C TYR A 183 20.61 -9.26 -17.55
N TYR A 184 20.43 -10.58 -17.64
CA TYR A 184 21.44 -11.56 -17.28
C TYR A 184 21.59 -12.66 -18.34
N ASP A 185 22.83 -13.08 -18.60
CA ASP A 185 23.11 -14.23 -19.43
C ASP A 185 22.91 -15.57 -18.69
N ALA A 186 23.07 -16.69 -19.42
CA ALA A 186 22.90 -18.03 -18.85
C ALA A 186 23.88 -18.36 -17.69
N ASN A 187 24.91 -17.54 -17.48
CA ASN A 187 25.87 -17.67 -16.37
C ASN A 187 25.56 -16.69 -15.22
N GLY A 188 24.43 -15.96 -15.28
CA GLY A 188 24.06 -14.95 -14.28
C GLY A 188 24.92 -13.68 -14.34
N LYS A 189 25.52 -13.37 -15.50
CA LYS A 189 26.30 -12.13 -15.67
C LYS A 189 25.44 -11.04 -16.31
N PRO A 190 25.52 -9.78 -15.85
CA PRO A 190 24.85 -8.67 -16.49
C PRO A 190 25.14 -8.60 -18.00
N THR A 191 24.11 -8.43 -18.78
CA THR A 191 24.17 -8.43 -20.26
C THR A 191 23.24 -7.35 -20.84
N SER A 192 22.96 -7.43 -22.15
CA SER A 192 21.97 -6.56 -22.80
C SER A 192 20.60 -7.25 -22.86
N LYS A 193 19.56 -6.47 -23.12
CA LYS A 193 18.18 -6.97 -23.25
C LYS A 193 18.04 -8.11 -24.26
N GLU A 194 18.81 -8.06 -25.37
CA GLU A 194 18.75 -9.05 -26.44
C GLU A 194 19.36 -10.40 -26.05
N ASN A 195 20.17 -10.42 -25.01
CA ASN A 195 20.87 -11.61 -24.51
C ASN A 195 20.38 -12.03 -23.12
N ASP A 196 19.32 -11.39 -22.62
CA ASP A 196 18.71 -11.71 -21.35
C ASP A 196 18.05 -13.10 -21.42
N VAL A 197 18.33 -13.93 -20.42
CA VAL A 197 17.76 -15.28 -20.30
C VAL A 197 17.12 -15.54 -18.94
N LEU A 198 17.22 -14.59 -17.99
CA LEU A 198 16.56 -14.66 -16.71
C LEU A 198 15.34 -13.72 -16.74
N ASP A 199 14.15 -14.30 -16.91
CA ASP A 199 12.93 -13.54 -17.11
C ASP A 199 12.32 -13.08 -15.76
N TYR A 200 12.71 -11.89 -15.33
CA TYR A 200 12.10 -11.23 -14.16
C TYR A 200 10.60 -10.96 -14.35
N ASN A 201 10.17 -10.73 -15.59
CA ASN A 201 8.74 -10.45 -15.84
C ASN A 201 7.88 -11.68 -15.53
N GLU A 202 8.39 -12.89 -15.78
CA GLU A 202 7.69 -14.12 -15.40
C GLU A 202 7.54 -14.19 -13.86
N TYR A 203 8.64 -13.98 -13.12
CA TYR A 203 8.61 -13.94 -11.67
C TYR A 203 7.62 -12.89 -11.12
N TYR A 204 7.69 -11.67 -11.64
CA TYR A 204 6.81 -10.58 -11.19
C TYR A 204 5.33 -10.84 -11.52
N ASN A 205 5.04 -11.31 -12.73
CA ASN A 205 3.68 -11.66 -13.15
C ASN A 205 3.11 -12.80 -12.31
N ASN A 206 3.90 -13.80 -11.98
CA ASN A 206 3.49 -14.90 -11.10
C ASN A 206 3.09 -14.36 -9.71
N GLN A 207 3.84 -13.43 -9.14
CA GLN A 207 3.47 -12.78 -7.87
C GLN A 207 2.19 -11.94 -7.98
N LEU A 208 1.99 -11.23 -9.10
CA LEU A 208 0.74 -10.51 -9.35
C LEU A 208 -0.46 -11.47 -9.43
N GLU A 209 -0.32 -12.57 -10.17
CA GLU A 209 -1.38 -13.58 -10.28
C GLU A 209 -1.65 -14.27 -8.94
N GLU A 210 -0.60 -14.56 -8.16
CA GLU A 210 -0.72 -15.16 -6.83
C GLU A 210 -1.57 -14.31 -5.88
N ILE A 211 -1.43 -12.98 -5.95
CA ILE A 211 -2.21 -12.07 -5.09
C ILE A 211 -3.56 -11.75 -5.71
N LEU A 212 -3.59 -11.26 -6.95
CA LEU A 212 -4.82 -10.75 -7.58
C LEU A 212 -5.79 -11.88 -7.96
N GLY A 213 -5.28 -13.07 -8.21
CA GLY A 213 -6.08 -14.26 -8.51
C GLY A 213 -6.61 -15.00 -7.27
N ASN A 214 -6.19 -14.64 -6.08
CA ASN A 214 -6.54 -15.34 -4.86
C ASN A 214 -7.62 -14.59 -4.06
N PRO A 215 -8.83 -15.15 -3.88
CA PRO A 215 -9.95 -14.47 -3.22
C PRO A 215 -9.74 -14.21 -1.73
N LYS A 216 -8.68 -14.72 -1.11
CA LYS A 216 -8.35 -14.41 0.29
C LYS A 216 -7.78 -13.00 0.46
N TYR A 217 -7.24 -12.40 -0.59
CA TYR A 217 -6.64 -11.07 -0.56
C TYR A 217 -7.60 -9.98 -1.05
N GLY A 218 -7.44 -8.78 -0.52
CA GLY A 218 -8.29 -7.64 -0.84
C GLY A 218 -9.60 -7.60 -0.04
N ASN A 219 -10.40 -6.56 -0.23
CA ASN A 219 -11.74 -6.48 0.36
C ASN A 219 -12.70 -7.42 -0.39
N ASN A 220 -13.19 -8.47 0.26
CA ASN A 220 -14.01 -9.53 -0.36
C ASN A 220 -13.35 -10.09 -1.65
N GLY A 221 -12.05 -10.27 -1.66
CA GLY A 221 -11.31 -10.79 -2.81
C GLY A 221 -11.01 -9.75 -3.91
N HIS A 222 -11.17 -8.46 -3.63
CA HIS A 222 -11.01 -7.41 -4.63
C HIS A 222 -10.06 -6.29 -4.18
N PHE A 223 -9.21 -5.87 -5.10
CA PHE A 223 -8.41 -4.66 -4.98
C PHE A 223 -8.99 -3.56 -5.88
N VAL A 224 -9.01 -2.31 -5.39
CA VAL A 224 -9.51 -1.16 -6.15
C VAL A 224 -8.44 -0.47 -6.97
N GLU A 225 -7.17 -0.73 -6.67
CA GLU A 225 -6.01 -0.20 -7.39
C GLU A 225 -4.76 -1.04 -7.18
N VAL A 226 -3.83 -0.95 -8.12
CA VAL A 226 -2.49 -1.55 -8.03
C VAL A 226 -1.45 -0.47 -8.29
N TRP A 227 -0.49 -0.34 -7.36
CA TRP A 227 0.64 0.57 -7.45
C TRP A 227 1.90 -0.18 -7.88
N MET A 228 2.44 0.21 -9.02
CA MET A 228 3.67 -0.32 -9.60
C MET A 228 4.76 0.75 -9.52
N ASP A 229 5.27 0.97 -8.32
CA ASP A 229 6.31 1.97 -8.06
C ASP A 229 7.70 1.45 -8.41
N GLY A 230 8.57 2.34 -8.89
CA GLY A 230 9.94 1.98 -9.26
C GLY A 230 10.07 1.24 -10.58
N ALA A 231 9.03 1.17 -11.41
CA ALA A 231 9.12 0.62 -12.75
C ALA A 231 10.09 1.45 -13.59
N LYS A 232 11.18 0.82 -14.00
CA LYS A 232 12.14 1.41 -14.96
C LYS A 232 12.02 0.62 -16.26
N GLY A 233 11.53 1.28 -17.29
CA GLY A 233 11.47 0.72 -18.65
C GLY A 233 12.85 0.60 -19.29
#